data_8279a6f369590a12e438eb183e040f8c
#
_entry.id   8279a6f369590a12e438eb183e040f8c
#
_cell.length_a   1.000
_cell.length_b   1.000
_cell.length_c   1.000
_cell.angle_alpha   90.00
_cell.angle_beta   90.00
_cell.angle_gamma   90.00
#
_symmetry.space_group_name_H-M   'P 1'
#
loop_
_entity.id
_entity.type
_entity.pdbx_description
1 polymer ?
#
loop_
_entity_poly.entity_id
_entity_poly.type
_entity_poly.pdbx_seq_one_letter_code
_entity_poly.pdbx_strand_id
1 'polypeptide(L)'
;MKKKVLSVLLASTMVMSMAACGEQTTEAPATDTPATDTTTVAEPADDTTAEPAEVSELTDGKFAETRHITVEVYDRGNDGGSDPTNNMYTEYIKKGMLEDHNVEVEFVAVPRWTEGEEINNLLAAGTAPDICVTYSYPTIQTYAGMGGVLDLKDYVNDYASEITHLTSWLGDANMYWDQDINDGTLWAIEGKRANPRRILTFVRQDWLDALNMKAPTNKAEFYDMICAFRDNADTLLGKDAKKMVPFSVSYDVGWRAALLIESEIDPAITDKEFYVNGFDDRKLTENGTKEAIRTLNKWYNEGLLWKDFALYGSGDATEDDMMKAGYVGAFQHNWDYPFRNGDDSIQANLKRLVGDNAKYVAVDCFENKAGQTLKFGITEAGDRKIFFPSTNDEPLASMLYLDWISDPEHIEYLQKGDEGVTHNVLPDGAIEIIAAEGDAIMNSGQNIDYTITCNGLHFSDDALTSLSMAHSYAGVDPADVETALKLSMTNPRYEKNVKVAPIAAEDGMGEALSSKRDIVYDTALAASTDAFDSTWDTAIADYLSSGGQAIIDERTSAWEAVYGSSESLPE
;
A
#
# COMPACT_ATOMS: atom_id res chain seq x y z
N MET A 1 13.94 40.95 23.64
CA MET A 1 14.30 42.00 22.64
C MET A 1 13.82 41.51 21.28
N LYS A 2 13.06 42.36 20.65
CA LYS A 2 12.35 42.17 19.38
C LYS A 2 13.26 41.78 18.22
N LYS A 3 12.89 40.81 17.37
CA LYS A 3 13.04 40.92 15.92
C LYS A 3 11.82 40.35 15.23
N LYS A 4 11.16 41.21 14.49
CA LYS A 4 9.93 41.03 13.72
C LYS A 4 10.26 40.34 12.39
N VAL A 5 9.41 39.42 12.03
CA VAL A 5 8.56 39.32 10.84
C VAL A 5 9.01 40.15 9.63
N LEU A 6 9.22 39.49 8.53
CA LEU A 6 8.92 40.03 7.22
C LEU A 6 8.45 38.92 6.28
N SER A 7 7.14 38.76 6.21
CA SER A 7 6.45 38.11 5.11
C SER A 7 6.48 39.06 3.91
N VAL A 8 6.91 38.59 2.76
CA VAL A 8 6.70 39.30 1.49
C VAL A 8 5.88 38.40 0.58
N LEU A 9 4.64 38.83 0.40
CA LEU A 9 3.79 38.46 -0.73
C LEU A 9 4.54 38.71 -2.04
N LEU A 10 4.51 37.71 -2.93
CA LEU A 10 4.64 37.96 -4.37
C LEU A 10 3.43 37.33 -5.06
N ALA A 11 2.36 38.14 -5.10
CA ALA A 11 1.30 37.96 -6.08
C ALA A 11 1.57 39.04 -7.13
N SER A 12 1.70 38.67 -8.37
CA SER A 12 1.33 39.51 -9.52
C SER A 12 1.59 38.79 -10.83
N THR A 13 0.51 38.47 -11.48
CA THR A 13 0.13 38.94 -12.80
C THR A 13 0.89 38.37 -13.98
N MET A 14 0.24 37.45 -14.67
CA MET A 14 0.27 37.45 -16.13
C MET A 14 -1.17 37.51 -16.64
N VAL A 15 -1.49 38.70 -17.12
CA VAL A 15 -2.72 39.01 -17.83
C VAL A 15 -2.38 39.03 -19.33
N MET A 16 -3.18 38.31 -20.07
CA MET A 16 -3.64 38.50 -21.44
C MET A 16 -2.66 39.07 -22.51
N SER A 17 -2.59 38.32 -23.58
CA SER A 17 -2.71 38.93 -24.93
C SER A 17 -3.50 37.99 -25.84
N MET A 18 -4.81 38.27 -25.92
CA MET A 18 -5.61 37.97 -27.10
C MET A 18 -5.52 39.16 -28.06
N ALA A 19 -5.40 38.86 -29.33
CA ALA A 19 -5.93 39.56 -30.50
C ALA A 19 -5.03 39.23 -31.70
N ALA A 20 -5.42 39.04 -32.93
CA ALA A 20 -6.70 39.07 -33.57
C ALA A 20 -6.53 38.49 -34.97
N CYS A 21 -7.63 37.96 -35.49
CA CYS A 21 -8.13 38.02 -36.88
C CYS A 21 -7.28 37.62 -38.08
N GLY A 22 -7.88 36.78 -38.88
CA GLY A 22 -7.62 36.61 -40.31
C GLY A 22 -8.43 35.47 -40.91
N GLU A 23 -9.73 35.71 -41.15
CA GLU A 23 -10.59 34.95 -42.03
C GLU A 23 -10.06 35.02 -43.47
N GLN A 24 -9.95 33.88 -44.16
CA GLN A 24 -10.28 33.81 -45.57
C GLN A 24 -10.62 32.40 -46.01
N THR A 25 -11.87 32.28 -46.42
CA THR A 25 -12.51 31.24 -47.21
C THR A 25 -11.80 31.04 -48.57
N THR A 26 -11.81 29.80 -49.07
CA THR A 26 -12.41 29.35 -50.33
C THR A 26 -11.82 28.04 -50.83
N GLU A 27 -12.73 27.16 -51.12
CA GLU A 27 -12.97 26.31 -52.26
C GLU A 27 -12.21 24.99 -52.42
N ALA A 28 -13.01 23.94 -52.34
CA ALA A 28 -12.75 22.68 -53.03
C ALA A 28 -13.03 22.84 -54.57
N PRO A 29 -12.41 22.01 -55.39
CA PRO A 29 -13.23 21.14 -56.18
C PRO A 29 -12.71 19.71 -56.41
N ALA A 30 -13.68 18.80 -56.33
CA ALA A 30 -14.14 17.81 -57.30
C ALA A 30 -13.13 16.76 -57.83
N THR A 31 -13.50 15.54 -57.48
CA THR A 31 -13.64 14.30 -58.28
C THR A 31 -12.82 14.14 -59.57
N ASP A 32 -12.11 13.00 -59.60
CA ASP A 32 -12.16 12.10 -60.77
C ASP A 32 -11.72 10.66 -60.38
N THR A 33 -12.65 9.73 -60.51
CA THR A 33 -12.41 8.32 -60.81
C THR A 33 -12.71 8.21 -62.32
N PRO A 34 -12.05 7.39 -63.13
CA PRO A 34 -12.13 5.94 -63.12
C PRO A 34 -10.91 5.20 -63.73
N ALA A 35 -10.75 3.94 -63.47
CA ALA A 35 -10.81 2.88 -64.49
C ALA A 35 -10.29 1.54 -63.97
N THR A 36 -11.19 0.62 -64.00
CA THR A 36 -11.02 -0.82 -63.96
C THR A 36 -10.04 -1.27 -65.04
N ASP A 37 -9.09 -2.15 -64.64
CA ASP A 37 -8.61 -3.12 -65.61
C ASP A 37 -8.37 -4.48 -64.94
N THR A 38 -9.03 -5.45 -65.51
CA THR A 38 -9.07 -6.86 -65.13
C THR A 38 -7.94 -7.58 -65.80
N THR A 39 -7.08 -8.29 -65.03
CA THR A 39 -6.29 -9.36 -65.65
C THR A 39 -6.00 -10.51 -64.69
N THR A 40 -6.68 -11.61 -64.95
CA THR A 40 -6.34 -13.02 -64.88
C THR A 40 -5.43 -13.58 -63.76
N VAL A 41 -6.06 -14.51 -63.07
CA VAL A 41 -5.56 -15.56 -62.19
C VAL A 41 -4.38 -16.32 -62.79
N ALA A 42 -3.35 -16.46 -61.99
CA ALA A 42 -2.41 -17.61 -62.06
C ALA A 42 -2.16 -18.04 -60.60
N GLU A 43 -2.55 -19.25 -60.28
CA GLU A 43 -2.14 -19.94 -59.06
C GLU A 43 -0.61 -20.16 -59.09
N PRO A 44 0.08 -19.88 -57.98
CA PRO A 44 1.40 -20.41 -57.82
C PRO A 44 1.51 -21.30 -56.57
N ALA A 45 2.28 -22.25 -56.77
CA ALA A 45 3.03 -23.13 -55.96
C ALA A 45 3.17 -22.72 -54.47
N ASP A 46 2.93 -23.73 -53.67
CA ASP A 46 3.30 -23.95 -52.31
C ASP A 46 4.79 -23.57 -52.08
N ASP A 47 5.01 -22.37 -51.53
CA ASP A 47 6.30 -21.96 -51.00
C ASP A 47 6.15 -21.86 -49.51
N THR A 48 6.44 -22.95 -48.81
CA THR A 48 6.69 -23.00 -47.38
C THR A 48 7.91 -22.16 -47.09
N THR A 49 7.78 -20.85 -47.01
CA THR A 49 8.73 -20.02 -46.30
C THR A 49 8.54 -20.31 -44.82
N ALA A 50 9.52 -21.06 -44.27
CA ALA A 50 9.73 -21.09 -42.84
C ALA A 50 9.80 -19.62 -42.36
N GLU A 51 8.95 -19.25 -41.41
CA GLU A 51 9.12 -18.02 -40.64
C GLU A 51 10.58 -17.99 -40.15
N PRO A 52 11.27 -16.84 -40.26
CA PRO A 52 12.57 -16.71 -39.64
C PRO A 52 12.39 -17.02 -38.15
N ALA A 53 13.11 -17.98 -37.60
CA ALA A 53 13.20 -18.15 -36.16
C ALA A 53 13.57 -16.78 -35.60
N GLU A 54 12.74 -16.22 -34.75
CA GLU A 54 13.07 -15.00 -34.01
C GLU A 54 14.40 -15.27 -33.29
N VAL A 55 15.41 -14.49 -33.63
CA VAL A 55 16.71 -14.56 -32.97
C VAL A 55 16.45 -13.96 -31.59
N SER A 56 16.45 -14.78 -30.56
CA SER A 56 16.38 -14.30 -29.17
C SER A 56 17.43 -13.20 -29.00
N GLU A 57 17.03 -12.05 -28.45
CA GLU A 57 17.95 -10.95 -28.12
C GLU A 57 19.00 -11.39 -27.08
N LEU A 58 18.76 -12.53 -26.44
CA LEU A 58 19.58 -13.09 -25.39
C LEU A 58 20.39 -14.28 -25.89
N THR A 59 21.64 -14.36 -25.42
CA THR A 59 22.49 -15.55 -25.53
C THR A 59 22.81 -16.03 -24.12
N ASP A 60 22.41 -17.26 -23.79
CA ASP A 60 22.57 -17.81 -22.44
C ASP A 60 22.01 -16.85 -21.32
N GLY A 61 20.86 -16.24 -21.59
CA GLY A 61 20.18 -15.31 -20.66
C GLY A 61 20.76 -13.90 -20.59
N LYS A 62 21.75 -13.55 -21.44
CA LYS A 62 22.45 -12.26 -21.44
C LYS A 62 22.28 -11.49 -22.74
N PHE A 63 22.12 -10.18 -22.62
CA PHE A 63 22.24 -9.27 -23.76
C PHE A 63 23.68 -9.22 -24.30
N ALA A 64 23.81 -9.11 -25.62
CA ALA A 64 25.12 -8.96 -26.27
C ALA A 64 25.74 -7.57 -25.97
N GLU A 65 24.90 -6.53 -25.85
CA GLU A 65 25.28 -5.18 -25.48
C GLU A 65 24.65 -4.85 -24.13
N THR A 66 25.36 -4.04 -23.32
CA THR A 66 24.84 -3.63 -22.00
C THR A 66 23.56 -2.82 -22.16
N ARG A 67 22.51 -3.22 -21.46
CA ARG A 67 21.25 -2.46 -21.35
C ARG A 67 21.26 -1.63 -20.08
N HIS A 68 20.43 -0.59 -20.04
CA HIS A 68 20.31 0.31 -18.90
C HIS A 68 18.84 0.44 -18.54
N ILE A 69 18.52 0.21 -17.28
CA ILE A 69 17.17 0.41 -16.75
C ILE A 69 17.19 1.24 -15.48
N THR A 70 16.13 1.97 -15.27
CA THR A 70 15.85 2.72 -14.06
C THR A 70 14.70 2.08 -13.28
N VAL A 71 14.87 1.95 -11.96
CA VAL A 71 13.90 1.28 -11.09
C VAL A 71 13.49 2.21 -9.95
N GLU A 72 12.20 2.38 -9.77
CA GLU A 72 11.67 3.09 -8.62
C GLU A 72 11.99 2.36 -7.32
N VAL A 73 12.39 3.11 -6.30
CA VAL A 73 12.51 2.65 -4.93
C VAL A 73 11.91 3.67 -3.97
N TYR A 74 11.18 3.22 -2.96
CA TYR A 74 10.61 4.15 -1.98
C TYR A 74 11.66 4.74 -1.05
N ASP A 75 11.65 6.08 -0.95
CA ASP A 75 12.29 6.82 0.15
C ASP A 75 11.26 6.98 1.28
N ARG A 76 11.53 6.35 2.42
CA ARG A 76 10.65 6.38 3.59
C ARG A 76 10.95 7.51 4.56
N GLY A 77 11.97 8.30 4.27
CA GLY A 77 12.33 9.46 5.08
C GLY A 77 12.57 9.12 6.55
N ASN A 78 11.65 9.56 7.42
CA ASN A 78 11.78 9.42 8.88
C ASN A 78 11.56 7.98 9.43
N ASP A 79 11.11 7.04 8.59
CA ASP A 79 10.96 5.64 9.02
C ASP A 79 12.30 4.92 9.22
N GLY A 80 13.40 5.62 9.06
CA GLY A 80 14.75 5.06 9.11
C GLY A 80 15.14 4.39 7.79
N GLY A 81 16.26 3.68 7.82
CA GLY A 81 16.80 2.99 6.65
C GLY A 81 18.13 3.58 6.19
N SER A 82 18.77 2.90 5.25
CA SER A 82 19.94 3.39 4.52
C SER A 82 19.51 4.29 3.37
N ASP A 83 20.48 4.87 2.64
CA ASP A 83 20.20 5.57 1.38
C ASP A 83 19.51 4.58 0.41
N PRO A 84 18.27 4.87 -0.06
CA PRO A 84 17.51 3.93 -0.87
C PRO A 84 18.13 3.63 -2.23
N THR A 85 19.03 4.48 -2.73
CA THR A 85 19.64 4.34 -4.06
C THR A 85 21.07 3.82 -4.01
N ASN A 86 21.69 3.81 -2.80
CA ASN A 86 23.11 3.48 -2.64
C ASN A 86 23.40 2.82 -1.29
N ASN A 87 23.25 1.50 -1.22
CA ASN A 87 23.51 0.68 -0.06
C ASN A 87 23.94 -0.75 -0.47
N MET A 88 24.22 -1.62 0.50
CA MET A 88 24.69 -2.97 0.20
C MET A 88 23.71 -3.79 -0.66
N TYR A 89 22.43 -3.56 -0.52
CA TYR A 89 21.39 -4.30 -1.26
C TYR A 89 21.26 -3.82 -2.69
N THR A 90 21.33 -2.50 -2.92
CA THR A 90 21.37 -1.94 -4.28
C THR A 90 22.62 -2.37 -5.03
N GLU A 91 23.77 -2.43 -4.35
CA GLU A 91 25.01 -2.92 -4.94
C GLU A 91 24.95 -4.42 -5.29
N TYR A 92 24.28 -5.22 -4.44
CA TYR A 92 24.01 -6.63 -4.74
C TYR A 92 23.18 -6.79 -6.01
N ILE A 93 22.07 -6.05 -6.15
CA ILE A 93 21.21 -6.08 -7.34
C ILE A 93 21.97 -5.62 -8.59
N LYS A 94 22.61 -4.44 -8.52
CA LYS A 94 23.38 -3.86 -9.65
C LYS A 94 24.44 -4.85 -10.17
N LYS A 95 25.18 -5.46 -9.23
CA LYS A 95 26.20 -6.43 -9.58
C LYS A 95 25.59 -7.68 -10.21
N GLY A 96 24.54 -8.26 -9.59
CA GLY A 96 23.91 -9.47 -10.09
C GLY A 96 23.31 -9.27 -11.48
N MET A 97 22.54 -8.22 -11.69
CA MET A 97 21.94 -7.92 -13.00
C MET A 97 22.99 -7.71 -14.10
N LEU A 98 24.10 -7.05 -13.77
CA LEU A 98 25.20 -6.88 -14.73
C LEU A 98 25.90 -8.22 -15.03
N GLU A 99 26.16 -9.04 -14.01
CA GLU A 99 26.83 -10.34 -14.17
C GLU A 99 25.94 -11.37 -14.88
N ASP A 100 24.64 -11.41 -14.59
CA ASP A 100 23.74 -12.44 -15.07
C ASP A 100 23.06 -12.08 -16.40
N HIS A 101 22.73 -10.81 -16.62
CA HIS A 101 21.95 -10.37 -17.80
C HIS A 101 22.64 -9.30 -18.65
N ASN A 102 23.80 -8.74 -18.21
CA ASN A 102 24.45 -7.58 -18.83
C ASN A 102 23.53 -6.34 -18.81
N VAL A 103 22.86 -6.10 -17.66
CA VAL A 103 21.95 -4.98 -17.43
C VAL A 103 22.50 -4.11 -16.29
N GLU A 104 22.71 -2.84 -16.57
CA GLU A 104 23.00 -1.81 -15.55
C GLU A 104 21.71 -1.27 -14.98
N VAL A 105 21.60 -1.26 -13.65
CA VAL A 105 20.41 -0.80 -12.91
C VAL A 105 20.73 0.50 -12.18
N GLU A 106 19.90 1.51 -12.36
CA GLU A 106 19.90 2.75 -11.58
C GLU A 106 18.60 2.83 -10.76
N PHE A 107 18.72 3.16 -9.46
CA PHE A 107 17.56 3.35 -8.59
C PHE A 107 17.15 4.81 -8.53
N VAL A 108 15.85 5.08 -8.64
CA VAL A 108 15.24 6.41 -8.54
C VAL A 108 14.38 6.45 -7.27
N ALA A 109 14.77 7.29 -6.31
CA ALA A 109 14.05 7.42 -5.06
C ALA A 109 12.74 8.21 -5.24
N VAL A 110 11.63 7.63 -4.80
CA VAL A 110 10.30 8.27 -4.77
C VAL A 110 9.82 8.34 -3.32
N PRO A 111 9.42 9.54 -2.82
CA PRO A 111 8.92 9.68 -1.46
C PRO A 111 7.69 8.80 -1.21
N ARG A 112 7.79 7.85 -0.27
CA ARG A 112 6.73 6.85 -0.03
C ARG A 112 5.39 7.46 0.36
N TRP A 113 5.42 8.53 1.15
CA TRP A 113 4.20 9.10 1.75
C TRP A 113 3.46 10.08 0.85
N THR A 114 4.08 10.47 -0.25
CA THR A 114 3.52 11.34 -1.31
C THR A 114 3.66 10.68 -2.69
N GLU A 115 3.76 9.35 -2.74
CA GLU A 115 4.04 8.61 -3.98
C GLU A 115 3.04 8.94 -5.09
N GLY A 116 1.74 9.00 -4.77
CA GLY A 116 0.70 9.25 -5.77
C GLY A 116 0.88 10.59 -6.50
N GLU A 117 1.26 11.65 -5.76
CA GLU A 117 1.56 12.95 -6.36
C GLU A 117 2.85 12.90 -7.18
N GLU A 118 3.90 12.28 -6.64
CA GLU A 118 5.21 12.23 -7.28
C GLU A 118 5.20 11.38 -8.54
N ILE A 119 4.58 10.20 -8.52
CA ILE A 119 4.42 9.35 -9.72
C ILE A 119 3.63 10.08 -10.80
N ASN A 120 2.55 10.78 -10.44
CA ASN A 120 1.80 11.61 -11.39
C ASN A 120 2.69 12.68 -12.03
N ASN A 121 3.55 13.34 -11.24
CA ASN A 121 4.50 14.36 -11.76
C ASN A 121 5.52 13.74 -12.71
N LEU A 122 6.12 12.62 -12.35
CA LEU A 122 7.12 11.92 -13.16
C LEU A 122 6.55 11.41 -14.49
N LEU A 123 5.36 10.81 -14.46
CA LEU A 123 4.65 10.34 -15.66
C LEU A 123 4.29 11.51 -16.58
N ALA A 124 3.74 12.59 -16.02
CA ALA A 124 3.37 13.77 -16.79
C ALA A 124 4.59 14.49 -17.41
N ALA A 125 5.74 14.43 -16.75
CA ALA A 125 6.99 14.97 -17.26
C ALA A 125 7.69 14.05 -18.29
N GLY A 126 7.28 12.78 -18.41
CA GLY A 126 7.95 11.77 -19.23
C GLY A 126 9.34 11.39 -18.70
N THR A 127 9.52 11.45 -17.38
CA THR A 127 10.76 11.14 -16.66
C THR A 127 10.57 10.06 -15.58
N ALA A 128 9.48 9.32 -15.67
CA ALA A 128 9.24 8.17 -14.77
C ALA A 128 10.28 7.08 -15.02
N PRO A 129 10.70 6.34 -13.96
CA PRO A 129 11.56 5.17 -14.10
C PRO A 129 10.97 4.12 -15.05
N ASP A 130 11.82 3.27 -15.63
CA ASP A 130 11.38 2.17 -16.50
C ASP A 130 10.49 1.16 -15.77
N ILE A 131 10.75 0.95 -14.48
CA ILE A 131 9.91 0.13 -13.59
C ILE A 131 9.35 1.03 -12.50
N CYS A 132 8.04 1.19 -12.48
CA CYS A 132 7.30 1.96 -11.48
C CYS A 132 6.46 1.06 -10.59
N VAL A 133 6.23 1.52 -9.36
CA VAL A 133 5.44 0.82 -8.35
C VAL A 133 4.43 1.78 -7.72
N THR A 134 3.17 1.37 -7.62
CA THR A 134 2.14 2.13 -6.89
C THR A 134 1.13 1.21 -6.21
N TYR A 135 0.40 1.73 -5.24
CA TYR A 135 -0.78 1.04 -4.68
C TYR A 135 -2.08 1.47 -5.36
N SER A 136 -2.04 2.45 -6.27
CA SER A 136 -3.21 3.02 -6.94
C SER A 136 -3.35 2.49 -8.38
N TYR A 137 -4.19 1.48 -8.58
CA TYR A 137 -4.51 1.03 -9.95
C TYR A 137 -5.23 2.10 -10.79
N PRO A 138 -6.14 2.92 -10.22
CA PRO A 138 -6.74 4.04 -10.97
C PRO A 138 -5.72 5.01 -11.56
N THR A 139 -4.59 5.25 -10.89
CA THR A 139 -3.48 6.05 -11.46
C THR A 139 -2.94 5.42 -12.74
N ILE A 140 -2.69 4.10 -12.71
CA ILE A 140 -2.20 3.37 -13.89
C ILE A 140 -3.22 3.45 -15.03
N GLN A 141 -4.51 3.20 -14.74
CA GLN A 141 -5.59 3.25 -15.75
C GLN A 141 -5.69 4.63 -16.40
N THR A 142 -5.59 5.70 -15.61
CA THR A 142 -5.61 7.07 -16.12
C THR A 142 -4.51 7.32 -17.14
N TYR A 143 -3.27 6.91 -16.83
CA TYR A 143 -2.14 7.08 -17.75
C TYR A 143 -2.17 6.10 -18.92
N ALA A 144 -2.64 4.88 -18.72
CA ALA A 144 -2.87 3.90 -19.79
C ALA A 144 -3.87 4.42 -20.81
N GLY A 145 -4.98 5.03 -20.36
CA GLY A 145 -5.96 5.69 -21.23
C GLY A 145 -5.39 6.83 -22.07
N MET A 146 -4.28 7.43 -21.65
CA MET A 146 -3.53 8.44 -22.39
C MET A 146 -2.38 7.87 -23.24
N GLY A 147 -2.18 6.55 -23.24
CA GLY A 147 -1.06 5.88 -23.91
C GLY A 147 0.27 6.01 -23.17
N GLY A 148 0.21 6.31 -21.87
CA GLY A 148 1.40 6.52 -21.03
C GLY A 148 1.93 5.27 -20.33
N VAL A 149 1.30 4.10 -20.50
CA VAL A 149 1.68 2.82 -19.89
C VAL A 149 1.77 1.74 -20.97
N LEU A 150 2.74 0.83 -20.87
CA LEU A 150 2.88 -0.32 -21.76
C LEU A 150 1.88 -1.42 -21.39
N ASP A 151 1.30 -2.06 -22.41
CA ASP A 151 0.60 -3.33 -22.25
C ASP A 151 1.63 -4.45 -22.04
N LEU A 152 1.62 -5.07 -20.88
CA LEU A 152 2.58 -6.11 -20.49
C LEU A 152 2.21 -7.50 -21.03
N LYS A 153 1.01 -7.67 -21.59
CA LYS A 153 0.48 -8.97 -21.99
C LYS A 153 1.40 -9.72 -22.95
N ASP A 154 1.84 -9.05 -24.01
CA ASP A 154 2.69 -9.68 -25.00
C ASP A 154 4.09 -9.96 -24.44
N TYR A 155 4.64 -9.08 -23.62
CA TYR A 155 5.93 -9.31 -22.94
C TYR A 155 5.89 -10.51 -22.01
N VAL A 156 4.83 -10.67 -21.21
CA VAL A 156 4.65 -11.85 -20.33
C VAL A 156 4.55 -13.14 -21.14
N ASN A 157 3.87 -13.11 -22.28
CA ASN A 157 3.70 -14.29 -23.13
C ASN A 157 4.95 -14.62 -23.93
N ASP A 158 5.56 -13.63 -24.58
CA ASP A 158 6.70 -13.82 -25.50
C ASP A 158 7.98 -14.19 -24.72
N TYR A 159 8.13 -13.70 -23.50
CA TYR A 159 9.29 -13.94 -22.64
C TYR A 159 9.02 -14.95 -21.50
N ALA A 160 7.96 -15.75 -21.62
CA ALA A 160 7.58 -16.72 -20.58
C ALA A 160 8.69 -17.72 -20.20
N SER A 161 9.60 -18.03 -21.13
CA SER A 161 10.75 -18.91 -20.87
C SER A 161 11.88 -18.22 -20.10
N GLU A 162 11.96 -16.91 -20.17
CA GLU A 162 12.99 -16.07 -19.55
C GLU A 162 12.59 -15.57 -18.16
N ILE A 163 11.29 -15.57 -17.83
CA ILE A 163 10.74 -15.03 -16.57
C ILE A 163 10.13 -16.12 -15.68
N THR A 164 10.80 -17.22 -15.55
CA THR A 164 10.29 -18.42 -14.86
C THR A 164 10.22 -18.28 -13.34
N HIS A 165 11.13 -17.52 -12.71
CA HIS A 165 11.07 -17.23 -11.29
C HIS A 165 9.90 -16.30 -10.97
N LEU A 166 9.73 -15.23 -11.75
CA LEU A 166 8.63 -14.29 -11.61
C LEU A 166 7.27 -15.00 -11.70
N THR A 167 7.06 -15.79 -12.75
CA THR A 167 5.79 -16.50 -12.97
C THR A 167 5.53 -17.59 -11.93
N SER A 168 6.57 -18.32 -11.49
CA SER A 168 6.45 -19.31 -10.41
C SER A 168 6.13 -18.67 -9.08
N TRP A 169 6.75 -17.52 -8.77
CA TRP A 169 6.55 -16.81 -7.53
C TRP A 169 5.16 -16.19 -7.45
N LEU A 170 4.76 -15.44 -8.46
CA LEU A 170 3.49 -14.72 -8.46
C LEU A 170 2.29 -15.64 -8.72
N GLY A 171 2.44 -16.60 -9.62
CA GLY A 171 1.34 -17.41 -10.14
C GLY A 171 0.34 -16.59 -10.94
N ASP A 172 -0.61 -17.25 -11.60
CA ASP A 172 -1.60 -16.60 -12.47
C ASP A 172 -2.44 -15.55 -11.73
N ALA A 173 -2.71 -15.79 -10.44
CA ALA A 173 -3.55 -14.89 -9.65
C ALA A 173 -2.96 -13.48 -9.54
N ASN A 174 -1.65 -13.34 -9.32
CA ASN A 174 -0.97 -12.06 -9.25
C ASN A 174 -0.56 -11.53 -10.62
N MET A 175 -0.08 -12.42 -11.50
CA MET A 175 0.32 -12.03 -12.87
C MET A 175 -0.82 -11.37 -13.65
N TYR A 176 -2.06 -11.85 -13.49
CA TYR A 176 -3.22 -11.41 -14.25
C TYR A 176 -4.32 -10.79 -13.38
N TRP A 177 -3.98 -10.29 -12.19
CA TRP A 177 -4.96 -9.66 -11.29
C TRP A 177 -5.64 -8.46 -11.94
N ASP A 178 -4.87 -7.58 -12.56
CA ASP A 178 -5.32 -6.34 -13.19
C ASP A 178 -5.64 -6.49 -14.69
N GLN A 179 -5.71 -7.73 -15.21
CA GLN A 179 -6.04 -7.94 -16.62
C GLN A 179 -7.46 -7.49 -16.93
N ASP A 180 -7.60 -6.63 -17.95
CA ASP A 180 -8.89 -6.17 -18.45
C ASP A 180 -9.71 -7.34 -18.99
N ILE A 181 -10.98 -7.42 -18.55
CA ILE A 181 -11.90 -8.49 -18.92
C ILE A 181 -12.36 -8.41 -20.39
N ASN A 182 -12.31 -7.22 -21.00
CA ASN A 182 -12.88 -7.00 -22.34
C ASN A 182 -11.89 -7.36 -23.45
N ASP A 183 -10.62 -6.97 -23.33
CA ASP A 183 -9.63 -7.14 -24.38
C ASP A 183 -8.37 -7.90 -23.92
N GLY A 184 -8.28 -8.18 -22.62
CA GLY A 184 -7.17 -8.89 -22.03
C GLY A 184 -5.89 -8.07 -21.90
N THR A 185 -5.96 -6.75 -22.02
CA THR A 185 -4.85 -5.82 -21.78
C THR A 185 -4.33 -5.99 -20.34
N LEU A 186 -3.01 -5.89 -20.14
CA LEU A 186 -2.36 -6.05 -18.84
C LEU A 186 -1.50 -4.83 -18.54
N TRP A 187 -2.03 -3.86 -17.82
CA TRP A 187 -1.31 -2.62 -17.50
C TRP A 187 -0.35 -2.74 -16.32
N ALA A 188 -0.52 -3.75 -15.47
CA ALA A 188 0.31 -3.96 -14.31
C ALA A 188 0.35 -5.43 -13.89
N ILE A 189 1.41 -5.80 -13.17
CA ILE A 189 1.58 -7.08 -12.48
C ILE A 189 1.49 -6.80 -10.98
N GLU A 190 0.73 -7.61 -10.25
CA GLU A 190 0.60 -7.48 -8.79
C GLU A 190 1.73 -8.17 -8.05
N GLY A 191 2.43 -7.44 -7.17
CA GLY A 191 3.32 -8.05 -6.20
C GLY A 191 2.55 -8.96 -5.24
N LYS A 192 3.19 -10.06 -4.80
CA LYS A 192 2.59 -11.00 -3.87
C LYS A 192 2.84 -10.57 -2.43
N ARG A 193 1.78 -10.57 -1.62
CA ARG A 193 1.91 -10.32 -0.19
C ARG A 193 2.18 -11.62 0.55
N ALA A 194 3.41 -11.82 1.00
CA ALA A 194 3.81 -13.00 1.76
C ALA A 194 3.14 -13.05 3.16
N ASN A 195 2.85 -11.88 3.75
CA ASN A 195 2.17 -11.77 5.06
C ASN A 195 0.88 -10.96 4.95
N PRO A 196 -0.23 -11.55 4.52
CA PRO A 196 -1.47 -10.86 4.22
C PRO A 196 -2.26 -10.43 5.47
N ARG A 197 -1.63 -9.80 6.47
CA ARG A 197 -2.28 -9.41 7.72
C ARG A 197 -1.99 -7.95 8.00
N ARG A 198 -3.05 -7.22 8.38
CA ARG A 198 -2.96 -5.77 8.46
C ARG A 198 -2.91 -5.24 9.88
N ILE A 199 -4.03 -5.20 10.55
CA ILE A 199 -4.19 -4.35 11.73
C ILE A 199 -4.50 -5.20 12.94
N LEU A 200 -3.86 -4.85 14.05
CA LEU A 200 -4.20 -5.32 15.39
C LEU A 200 -4.42 -4.14 16.33
N THR A 201 -5.07 -4.42 17.44
CA THR A 201 -5.14 -3.53 18.58
C THR A 201 -4.03 -3.87 19.54
N PHE A 202 -3.28 -2.87 19.99
CA PHE A 202 -2.22 -2.98 20.98
C PHE A 202 -2.61 -2.24 22.24
N VAL A 203 -2.31 -2.86 23.40
CA VAL A 203 -2.62 -2.29 24.71
C VAL A 203 -1.40 -2.39 25.64
N ARG A 204 -1.28 -1.46 26.57
CA ARG A 204 -0.21 -1.42 27.57
C ARG A 204 -0.41 -2.50 28.62
N GLN A 205 0.40 -3.55 28.57
CA GLN A 205 0.33 -4.67 29.53
C GLN A 205 0.67 -4.23 30.96
N ASP A 206 1.70 -3.43 31.13
CA ASP A 206 2.10 -2.93 32.44
C ASP A 206 1.03 -2.03 33.10
N TRP A 207 0.22 -1.32 32.32
CA TRP A 207 -0.91 -0.57 32.87
C TRP A 207 -2.06 -1.49 33.30
N LEU A 208 -2.31 -2.54 32.53
CA LEU A 208 -3.27 -3.59 32.94
C LEU A 208 -2.84 -4.23 34.26
N ASP A 209 -1.55 -4.59 34.37
CA ASP A 209 -0.99 -5.20 35.56
C ASP A 209 -1.08 -4.25 36.77
N ALA A 210 -0.73 -2.97 36.60
CA ALA A 210 -0.81 -1.95 37.63
C ALA A 210 -2.23 -1.74 38.17
N LEU A 211 -3.25 -1.90 37.30
CA LEU A 211 -4.66 -1.77 37.65
C LEU A 211 -5.31 -3.12 37.99
N ASN A 212 -4.54 -4.22 37.98
CA ASN A 212 -5.03 -5.59 38.15
C ASN A 212 -6.21 -5.93 37.20
N MET A 213 -6.09 -5.49 35.95
CA MET A 213 -7.02 -5.75 34.87
C MET A 213 -6.51 -6.86 33.97
N LYS A 214 -7.43 -7.53 33.27
CA LYS A 214 -7.10 -8.45 32.18
C LYS A 214 -7.12 -7.72 30.85
N ALA A 215 -6.41 -8.27 29.88
CA ALA A 215 -6.51 -7.81 28.50
C ALA A 215 -7.97 -7.97 27.99
N PRO A 216 -8.50 -6.96 27.28
CA PRO A 216 -9.89 -6.98 26.81
C PRO A 216 -10.08 -8.05 25.71
N THR A 217 -11.23 -8.71 25.74
CA THR A 217 -11.64 -9.75 24.79
C THR A 217 -12.88 -9.37 23.98
N ASN A 218 -13.49 -8.21 24.29
CA ASN A 218 -14.65 -7.66 23.61
C ASN A 218 -14.68 -6.13 23.71
N LYS A 219 -15.56 -5.48 22.91
CA LYS A 219 -15.67 -4.01 22.85
C LYS A 219 -16.02 -3.37 24.20
N ALA A 220 -16.84 -4.02 25.00
CA ALA A 220 -17.24 -3.48 26.30
C ALA A 220 -16.05 -3.48 27.27
N GLU A 221 -15.30 -4.57 27.34
CA GLU A 221 -14.08 -4.64 28.16
C GLU A 221 -12.99 -3.66 27.67
N PHE A 222 -12.88 -3.42 26.36
CA PHE A 222 -11.99 -2.40 25.81
C PHE A 222 -12.39 -0.99 26.26
N TYR A 223 -13.69 -0.67 26.19
CA TYR A 223 -14.20 0.61 26.69
C TYR A 223 -13.92 0.79 28.18
N ASP A 224 -14.21 -0.22 29.00
CA ASP A 224 -13.95 -0.18 30.44
C ASP A 224 -12.45 0.01 30.73
N MET A 225 -11.59 -0.63 29.95
CA MET A 225 -10.13 -0.48 30.06
C MET A 225 -9.66 0.95 29.78
N ILE A 226 -10.08 1.56 28.67
CA ILE A 226 -9.66 2.93 28.35
C ILE A 226 -10.25 3.96 29.31
N CYS A 227 -11.43 3.71 29.88
CA CYS A 227 -11.97 4.50 31.00
C CYS A 227 -11.08 4.37 32.24
N ALA A 228 -10.70 3.14 32.60
CA ALA A 228 -9.81 2.88 33.74
C ALA A 228 -8.44 3.56 33.57
N PHE A 229 -7.87 3.57 32.36
CA PHE A 229 -6.62 4.27 32.08
C PHE A 229 -6.76 5.77 32.33
N ARG A 230 -7.79 6.43 31.77
CA ARG A 230 -8.10 7.85 32.01
C ARG A 230 -8.23 8.15 33.50
N ASP A 231 -9.05 7.37 34.20
CA ASP A 231 -9.43 7.63 35.58
C ASP A 231 -8.29 7.37 36.57
N ASN A 232 -7.27 6.61 36.16
CA ASN A 232 -6.07 6.29 36.96
C ASN A 232 -4.77 6.91 36.40
N ALA A 233 -4.88 7.98 35.59
CA ALA A 233 -3.72 8.62 34.96
C ALA A 233 -2.64 9.04 35.95
N ASP A 234 -3.01 9.55 37.13
CA ASP A 234 -2.06 9.92 38.20
C ASP A 234 -1.30 8.70 38.75
N THR A 235 -1.95 7.54 38.82
CA THR A 235 -1.32 6.30 39.27
C THR A 235 -0.34 5.75 38.21
N LEU A 236 -0.74 5.82 36.94
CA LEU A 236 0.00 5.23 35.82
C LEU A 236 1.18 6.11 35.36
N LEU A 237 1.00 7.42 35.34
CA LEU A 237 1.96 8.38 34.78
C LEU A 237 2.49 9.41 35.80
N GLY A 238 1.95 9.47 37.02
CA GLY A 238 2.36 10.42 38.03
C GLY A 238 2.32 11.87 37.55
N LYS A 239 3.46 12.56 37.58
CA LYS A 239 3.59 13.96 37.14
C LYS A 239 3.18 14.21 35.68
N ASP A 240 3.24 13.17 34.85
CA ASP A 240 2.94 13.22 33.41
C ASP A 240 1.48 12.81 33.09
N ALA A 241 0.62 12.64 34.09
CA ALA A 241 -0.78 12.26 33.96
C ALA A 241 -1.57 13.06 32.88
N LYS A 242 -1.24 14.34 32.72
CA LYS A 242 -1.87 15.21 31.71
C LYS A 242 -1.52 14.85 30.25
N LYS A 243 -0.48 14.03 30.05
CA LYS A 243 -0.06 13.54 28.74
C LYS A 243 -0.74 12.22 28.36
N MET A 244 -1.56 11.67 29.25
CA MET A 244 -2.27 10.42 29.06
C MET A 244 -3.15 10.48 27.80
N VAL A 245 -2.96 9.49 26.93
CA VAL A 245 -3.85 9.18 25.81
C VAL A 245 -4.35 7.75 26.03
N PRO A 246 -5.57 7.56 26.49
CA PRO A 246 -6.10 6.20 26.72
C PRO A 246 -6.15 5.35 25.47
N PHE A 247 -6.66 5.94 24.36
CA PHE A 247 -6.67 5.31 23.04
C PHE A 247 -6.30 6.34 21.96
N SER A 248 -5.33 6.02 21.13
CA SER A 248 -4.90 6.89 20.03
C SER A 248 -5.50 6.46 18.70
N VAL A 249 -6.10 7.43 18.01
CA VAL A 249 -6.58 7.34 16.63
C VAL A 249 -6.03 8.55 15.87
N SER A 250 -4.76 8.59 15.60
CA SER A 250 -4.06 9.72 14.99
C SER A 250 -4.62 10.13 13.61
N TYR A 251 -3.82 10.71 12.79
CA TYR A 251 -4.09 11.41 11.53
C TYR A 251 -4.96 10.67 10.49
N ASP A 252 -5.08 9.36 10.56
CA ASP A 252 -5.87 8.53 9.63
C ASP A 252 -6.90 7.71 10.44
N VAL A 253 -8.01 8.33 10.78
CA VAL A 253 -9.06 7.71 11.61
C VAL A 253 -9.56 6.41 10.97
N GLY A 254 -9.77 6.38 9.66
CA GLY A 254 -10.23 5.19 8.95
C GLY A 254 -9.29 4.00 9.08
N TRP A 255 -7.98 4.26 9.09
CA TRP A 255 -6.96 3.24 9.33
C TRP A 255 -6.76 2.93 10.80
N ARG A 256 -6.65 3.98 11.63
CA ARG A 256 -6.32 3.89 13.06
C ARG A 256 -7.48 3.36 13.91
N ALA A 257 -8.67 3.22 13.35
CA ALA A 257 -9.83 2.60 13.97
C ALA A 257 -10.45 1.50 13.09
N ALA A 258 -9.69 0.95 12.16
CA ALA A 258 -10.19 0.02 11.15
C ALA A 258 -10.90 -1.22 11.74
N LEU A 259 -10.40 -1.77 12.86
CA LEU A 259 -11.07 -2.93 13.49
C LEU A 259 -12.40 -2.56 14.15
N LEU A 260 -12.52 -1.34 14.69
CA LEU A 260 -13.80 -0.85 15.20
C LEU A 260 -14.78 -0.64 14.04
N ILE A 261 -14.34 -0.03 12.94
CA ILE A 261 -15.16 0.15 11.74
C ILE A 261 -15.62 -1.22 11.21
N GLU A 262 -14.70 -2.16 11.02
CA GLU A 262 -14.99 -3.51 10.56
C GLU A 262 -16.01 -4.23 11.46
N SER A 263 -15.95 -4.01 12.77
CA SER A 263 -16.86 -4.63 13.72
C SER A 263 -18.31 -4.11 13.64
N GLU A 264 -18.55 -2.97 13.02
CA GLU A 264 -19.88 -2.40 12.82
C GLU A 264 -20.45 -2.67 11.42
N ILE A 265 -19.62 -3.08 10.45
CA ILE A 265 -20.09 -3.52 9.13
C ILE A 265 -20.98 -4.75 9.31
N ASP A 266 -22.07 -4.81 8.55
CA ASP A 266 -22.99 -5.96 8.60
C ASP A 266 -22.25 -7.24 8.16
N PRO A 267 -22.18 -8.27 8.99
CA PRO A 267 -21.53 -9.54 8.61
C PRO A 267 -22.21 -10.25 7.44
N ALA A 268 -23.44 -9.86 7.10
CA ALA A 268 -24.20 -10.37 5.96
C ALA A 268 -24.03 -9.54 4.68
N ILE A 269 -23.10 -8.55 4.69
CA ILE A 269 -22.83 -7.73 3.50
C ILE A 269 -22.53 -8.62 2.29
N THR A 270 -23.15 -8.31 1.15
CA THR A 270 -22.94 -9.04 -0.10
C THR A 270 -21.62 -8.66 -0.78
N ASP A 271 -21.13 -9.51 -1.69
CA ASP A 271 -19.93 -9.17 -2.48
C ASP A 271 -20.15 -7.89 -3.30
N LYS A 272 -21.37 -7.72 -3.84
CA LYS A 272 -21.75 -6.52 -4.59
C LYS A 272 -21.69 -5.26 -3.72
N GLU A 273 -22.36 -5.27 -2.56
CA GLU A 273 -22.36 -4.12 -1.65
C GLU A 273 -20.94 -3.78 -1.21
N PHE A 274 -20.15 -4.80 -0.87
CA PHE A 274 -18.77 -4.63 -0.43
C PHE A 274 -17.90 -4.03 -1.54
N TYR A 275 -18.05 -4.48 -2.79
CA TYR A 275 -17.36 -3.92 -3.93
C TYR A 275 -17.79 -2.48 -4.22
N VAL A 276 -19.10 -2.23 -4.26
CA VAL A 276 -19.64 -0.92 -4.67
C VAL A 276 -19.29 0.18 -3.67
N ASN A 277 -19.35 -0.13 -2.37
CA ASN A 277 -19.09 0.86 -1.31
C ASN A 277 -17.63 0.84 -0.81
N GLY A 278 -16.89 -0.23 -1.10
CA GLY A 278 -15.51 -0.40 -0.66
C GLY A 278 -14.45 0.16 -1.60
N PHE A 279 -14.77 1.14 -2.45
CA PHE A 279 -13.79 1.77 -3.36
C PHE A 279 -12.74 2.62 -2.62
N ASP A 280 -13.00 2.95 -1.38
CA ASP A 280 -12.05 3.59 -0.46
C ASP A 280 -11.62 2.55 0.60
N ASP A 281 -10.32 2.27 0.69
CA ASP A 281 -9.77 1.30 1.65
C ASP A 281 -9.96 1.72 3.13
N ARG A 282 -10.39 2.96 3.38
CA ARG A 282 -10.82 3.47 4.70
C ARG A 282 -12.31 3.27 4.96
N LYS A 283 -13.07 2.73 4.01
CA LYS A 283 -14.46 2.26 4.14
C LYS A 283 -15.47 3.31 4.53
N LEU A 284 -15.27 4.56 4.09
CA LEU A 284 -16.14 5.68 4.48
C LEU A 284 -17.62 5.43 4.13
N THR A 285 -17.89 4.82 2.96
CA THR A 285 -19.25 4.61 2.44
C THR A 285 -19.84 3.24 2.78
N GLU A 286 -19.10 2.40 3.51
CA GLU A 286 -19.61 1.12 3.96
C GLU A 286 -20.71 1.27 5.03
N ASN A 287 -21.67 0.33 5.02
CA ASN A 287 -22.66 0.27 6.07
C ASN A 287 -21.98 0.04 7.43
N GLY A 288 -22.47 0.69 8.48
CA GLY A 288 -21.86 0.56 9.81
C GLY A 288 -20.76 1.58 10.12
N THR A 289 -20.08 2.17 9.14
CA THR A 289 -18.99 3.12 9.38
C THR A 289 -19.46 4.34 10.20
N LYS A 290 -20.63 4.90 9.89
CA LYS A 290 -21.21 5.99 10.68
C LYS A 290 -21.35 5.65 12.17
N GLU A 291 -21.75 4.42 12.50
CA GLU A 291 -21.92 3.98 13.88
C GLU A 291 -20.59 3.75 14.60
N ALA A 292 -19.57 3.27 13.88
CA ALA A 292 -18.21 3.19 14.41
C ALA A 292 -17.68 4.59 14.77
N ILE A 293 -17.84 5.56 13.89
CA ILE A 293 -17.40 6.94 14.13
C ILE A 293 -18.24 7.61 15.21
N ARG A 294 -19.54 7.29 15.34
CA ARG A 294 -20.36 7.73 16.48
C ARG A 294 -19.79 7.20 17.81
N THR A 295 -19.31 5.97 17.82
CA THR A 295 -18.66 5.39 19.00
C THR A 295 -17.39 6.15 19.35
N LEU A 296 -16.54 6.46 18.34
CA LEU A 296 -15.33 7.27 18.55
C LEU A 296 -15.67 8.69 18.99
N ASN A 297 -16.70 9.33 18.43
CA ASN A 297 -17.17 10.66 18.86
C ASN A 297 -17.59 10.66 20.34
N LYS A 298 -18.33 9.64 20.79
CA LYS A 298 -18.64 9.46 22.21
C LYS A 298 -17.35 9.39 23.04
N TRP A 299 -16.41 8.53 22.66
CA TRP A 299 -15.14 8.34 23.39
C TRP A 299 -14.30 9.62 23.39
N TYR A 300 -14.29 10.37 22.30
CA TYR A 300 -13.60 11.66 22.21
C TYR A 300 -14.19 12.68 23.21
N ASN A 301 -15.51 12.82 23.24
CA ASN A 301 -16.19 13.74 24.15
C ASN A 301 -16.06 13.32 25.63
N GLU A 302 -15.81 12.03 25.90
CA GLU A 302 -15.51 11.49 27.24
C GLU A 302 -14.02 11.64 27.62
N GLY A 303 -13.17 12.15 26.73
CA GLY A 303 -11.73 12.33 26.96
C GLY A 303 -10.94 11.04 26.93
N LEU A 304 -11.40 10.03 26.19
CA LEU A 304 -10.75 8.75 26.03
C LEU A 304 -9.81 8.70 24.81
N LEU A 305 -9.95 9.64 23.87
CA LEU A 305 -9.12 9.76 22.70
C LEU A 305 -8.15 10.93 22.80
N TRP A 306 -7.09 10.85 22.01
CA TRP A 306 -6.16 11.97 21.85
C TRP A 306 -6.85 13.17 21.24
N LYS A 307 -6.85 14.32 21.94
CA LYS A 307 -7.61 15.50 21.50
C LYS A 307 -7.03 16.18 20.27
N ASP A 308 -5.73 16.05 20.10
CA ASP A 308 -4.99 16.71 19.01
C ASP A 308 -4.81 15.79 17.79
N PHE A 309 -5.57 14.69 17.70
CA PHE A 309 -5.43 13.63 16.72
C PHE A 309 -5.36 14.13 15.26
N ALA A 310 -6.13 15.16 14.92
CA ALA A 310 -6.21 15.72 13.56
C ALA A 310 -5.19 16.84 13.26
N LEU A 311 -4.25 17.11 14.19
CA LEU A 311 -3.25 18.18 13.98
C LEU A 311 -1.99 17.68 13.26
N TYR A 312 -1.79 16.39 13.18
CA TYR A 312 -0.59 15.76 12.66
C TYR A 312 -0.91 14.99 11.39
N GLY A 313 -0.02 15.09 10.40
CA GLY A 313 -0.14 14.36 9.15
C GLY A 313 0.61 13.04 9.13
N SER A 314 0.47 12.32 8.05
CA SER A 314 1.28 11.14 7.77
C SER A 314 2.77 11.51 7.79
N GLY A 315 3.60 10.69 8.44
CA GLY A 315 5.05 10.95 8.59
C GLY A 315 5.43 11.86 9.74
N ASP A 316 4.48 12.41 10.53
CA ASP A 316 4.79 13.11 11.76
C ASP A 316 5.10 12.13 12.90
N ALA A 317 6.25 12.28 13.54
CA ALA A 317 6.73 11.36 14.57
C ALA A 317 6.07 11.57 15.96
N THR A 318 5.19 12.56 16.12
CA THR A 318 4.68 12.97 17.44
C THR A 318 3.94 11.84 18.15
N GLU A 319 3.09 11.10 17.46
CA GLU A 319 2.37 9.97 18.06
C GLU A 319 3.32 8.85 18.47
N ASP A 320 4.27 8.50 17.62
CA ASP A 320 5.29 7.49 17.91
C ASP A 320 6.16 7.88 19.11
N ASP A 321 6.56 9.15 19.19
CA ASP A 321 7.31 9.67 20.33
C ASP A 321 6.49 9.58 21.62
N MET A 322 5.17 9.79 21.56
CA MET A 322 4.29 9.60 22.71
C MET A 322 4.16 8.11 23.10
N MET A 323 4.08 7.21 22.12
CA MET A 323 4.09 5.75 22.37
C MET A 323 5.41 5.31 22.99
N LYS A 324 6.53 5.71 22.41
CA LYS A 324 7.90 5.44 22.90
C LYS A 324 8.12 5.97 24.33
N ALA A 325 7.57 7.16 24.61
CA ALA A 325 7.63 7.78 25.95
C ALA A 325 6.64 7.18 26.97
N GLY A 326 5.75 6.30 26.53
CA GLY A 326 4.83 5.57 27.38
C GLY A 326 3.56 6.33 27.77
N TYR A 327 3.11 7.32 26.98
CA TYR A 327 1.92 8.11 27.26
C TYR A 327 0.63 7.58 26.64
N VAL A 328 0.73 6.62 25.71
CA VAL A 328 -0.40 6.03 24.98
C VAL A 328 -0.76 4.68 25.58
N GLY A 329 -2.04 4.47 25.93
CA GLY A 329 -2.56 3.26 26.55
C GLY A 329 -2.90 2.17 25.55
N ALA A 330 -3.51 2.54 24.42
CA ALA A 330 -3.91 1.64 23.35
C ALA A 330 -3.87 2.35 21.99
N PHE A 331 -3.68 1.57 20.93
CA PHE A 331 -3.76 2.05 19.54
C PHE A 331 -4.05 0.87 18.59
N GLN A 332 -4.47 1.18 17.35
CA GLN A 332 -4.56 0.21 16.26
C GLN A 332 -3.53 0.55 15.18
N HIS A 333 -2.82 -0.46 14.69
CA HIS A 333 -1.89 -0.34 13.59
C HIS A 333 -1.55 -1.72 13.00
N ASN A 334 -0.71 -1.75 11.95
CA ASN A 334 -0.19 -2.99 11.42
C ASN A 334 0.33 -3.90 12.55
N TRP A 335 0.13 -5.21 12.36
CA TRP A 335 0.44 -6.21 13.38
C TRP A 335 1.89 -6.17 13.90
N ASP A 336 2.81 -5.68 13.08
CA ASP A 336 4.25 -5.59 13.37
C ASP A 336 4.72 -4.18 13.75
N TYR A 337 3.84 -3.17 13.70
CA TYR A 337 4.22 -1.77 13.85
C TYR A 337 5.02 -1.47 15.12
N PRO A 338 4.68 -1.99 16.31
CA PRO A 338 5.46 -1.72 17.52
C PRO A 338 6.88 -2.28 17.49
N PHE A 339 7.17 -3.21 16.56
CA PHE A 339 8.41 -3.96 16.50
C PHE A 339 9.39 -3.47 15.44
N ARG A 340 8.94 -2.64 14.51
CA ARG A 340 9.75 -2.12 13.40
C ARG A 340 10.88 -1.24 13.89
N ASN A 341 11.96 -1.16 13.09
CA ASN A 341 13.11 -0.26 13.30
C ASN A 341 14.05 -0.63 14.47
N GLY A 342 14.14 -1.90 14.82
CA GLY A 342 15.14 -2.41 15.76
C GLY A 342 15.13 -1.68 17.12
N ASP A 343 16.29 -1.16 17.53
CA ASP A 343 16.44 -0.42 18.78
C ASP A 343 15.64 0.89 18.83
N ASP A 344 15.23 1.42 17.69
CA ASP A 344 14.36 2.59 17.56
C ASP A 344 12.89 2.24 17.52
N SER A 345 12.53 0.94 17.57
CA SER A 345 11.15 0.50 17.64
C SER A 345 10.40 1.09 18.83
N ILE A 346 9.08 1.20 18.70
CA ILE A 346 8.21 1.64 19.80
C ILE A 346 8.43 0.74 21.02
N GLN A 347 8.46 -0.58 20.82
CA GLN A 347 8.61 -1.55 21.91
C GLN A 347 9.96 -1.44 22.61
N ALA A 348 11.07 -1.35 21.89
CA ALA A 348 12.41 -1.23 22.47
C ALA A 348 12.58 0.10 23.24
N ASN A 349 12.10 1.21 22.66
CA ASN A 349 12.14 2.52 23.31
C ASN A 349 11.25 2.58 24.55
N LEU A 350 10.04 2.02 24.50
CA LEU A 350 9.14 1.95 25.63
C LEU A 350 9.81 1.23 26.83
N LYS A 351 10.40 0.07 26.57
CA LYS A 351 11.15 -0.70 27.56
C LYS A 351 12.31 0.11 28.13
N ARG A 352 13.09 0.77 27.30
CA ARG A 352 14.25 1.58 27.69
C ARG A 352 13.88 2.82 28.51
N LEU A 353 12.78 3.52 28.15
CA LEU A 353 12.41 4.80 28.75
C LEU A 353 11.49 4.66 29.96
N VAL A 354 10.64 3.64 30.00
CA VAL A 354 9.64 3.44 31.05
C VAL A 354 10.05 2.33 32.02
N GLY A 355 10.62 1.24 31.53
CA GLY A 355 11.11 0.13 32.34
C GLY A 355 10.88 -1.24 31.67
N ASP A 356 11.57 -2.25 32.19
CA ASP A 356 11.65 -3.60 31.57
C ASP A 356 10.29 -4.30 31.42
N ASN A 357 9.31 -3.96 32.25
CA ASN A 357 7.97 -4.53 32.19
C ASN A 357 7.02 -3.76 31.25
N ALA A 358 7.44 -2.57 30.78
CA ALA A 358 6.60 -1.77 29.90
C ALA A 358 6.59 -2.36 28.49
N LYS A 359 5.40 -2.76 28.04
CA LYS A 359 5.21 -3.30 26.69
C LYS A 359 3.79 -3.16 26.18
N TYR A 360 3.69 -3.10 24.88
CA TYR A 360 2.41 -3.29 24.18
C TYR A 360 2.20 -4.77 23.88
N VAL A 361 0.99 -5.25 24.09
CA VAL A 361 0.56 -6.59 23.71
C VAL A 361 -0.60 -6.50 22.75
N ALA A 362 -0.63 -7.40 21.77
CA ALA A 362 -1.72 -7.49 20.81
C ALA A 362 -2.96 -8.11 21.47
N VAL A 363 -4.14 -7.54 21.19
CA VAL A 363 -5.44 -8.04 21.66
C VAL A 363 -6.44 -8.10 20.50
N ASP A 364 -7.44 -8.96 20.65
CA ASP A 364 -8.53 -9.16 19.70
C ASP A 364 -9.86 -8.97 20.41
N CYS A 365 -10.43 -7.77 20.30
CA CYS A 365 -11.56 -7.35 21.13
C CYS A 365 -12.65 -6.57 20.39
N PHE A 366 -12.57 -6.45 19.05
CA PHE A 366 -13.58 -5.76 18.27
C PHE A 366 -14.44 -6.76 17.51
N GLU A 367 -15.33 -7.42 18.24
CA GLU A 367 -16.29 -8.36 17.68
C GLU A 367 -17.41 -7.65 16.92
N ASN A 368 -17.84 -8.24 15.78
CA ASN A 368 -19.00 -7.80 15.02
C ASN A 368 -20.31 -8.32 15.65
N LYS A 369 -21.45 -7.99 15.04
CA LYS A 369 -22.79 -8.43 15.52
C LYS A 369 -22.97 -9.95 15.52
N ALA A 370 -22.13 -10.70 14.79
CA ALA A 370 -22.12 -12.17 14.80
C ALA A 370 -21.13 -12.76 15.83
N GLY A 371 -20.47 -11.92 16.63
CA GLY A 371 -19.49 -12.33 17.63
C GLY A 371 -18.13 -12.72 17.06
N GLN A 372 -17.80 -12.27 15.84
CA GLN A 372 -16.54 -12.56 15.18
C GLN A 372 -15.63 -11.33 15.24
N THR A 373 -14.36 -11.54 15.54
CA THR A 373 -13.33 -10.51 15.47
C THR A 373 -12.64 -10.59 14.11
N LEU A 374 -13.27 -10.03 13.08
CA LEU A 374 -12.75 -10.06 11.72
C LEU A 374 -11.53 -9.17 11.58
N LYS A 375 -10.54 -9.65 10.87
CA LYS A 375 -9.40 -8.87 10.43
C LYS A 375 -9.48 -8.70 8.93
N PHE A 376 -9.63 -7.45 8.53
CA PHE A 376 -9.66 -7.12 7.14
C PHE A 376 -8.26 -7.36 6.55
N GLY A 377 -8.18 -8.37 5.72
CA GLY A 377 -6.96 -8.73 4.99
C GLY A 377 -7.01 -8.19 3.57
N ILE A 378 -5.85 -7.86 3.02
CA ILE A 378 -5.66 -7.82 1.58
C ILE A 378 -5.63 -9.27 1.10
N THR A 379 -6.05 -9.52 -0.13
CA THR A 379 -5.90 -10.82 -0.78
C THR A 379 -4.42 -11.19 -0.89
N GLU A 380 -4.12 -12.46 -1.13
CA GLU A 380 -2.77 -12.91 -1.48
C GLU A 380 -2.29 -12.26 -2.79
N ALA A 381 -3.21 -12.06 -3.75
CA ALA A 381 -3.08 -11.18 -4.90
C ALA A 381 -3.71 -9.82 -4.55
N GLY A 382 -3.19 -8.73 -5.02
CA GLY A 382 -3.67 -7.39 -4.73
C GLY A 382 -2.81 -6.69 -3.67
N ASP A 383 -1.64 -6.27 -4.09
CA ASP A 383 -0.71 -5.50 -3.27
C ASP A 383 -0.18 -4.31 -4.06
N ARG A 384 1.10 -4.27 -4.33
CA ARG A 384 1.74 -3.25 -5.17
C ARG A 384 1.58 -3.60 -6.63
N LYS A 385 1.19 -2.61 -7.41
CA LYS A 385 1.11 -2.69 -8.85
C LYS A 385 2.45 -2.29 -9.43
N ILE A 386 3.03 -3.17 -10.22
CA ILE A 386 4.30 -2.96 -10.92
C ILE A 386 3.94 -2.73 -12.38
N PHE A 387 4.31 -1.57 -12.92
CA PHE A 387 3.98 -1.20 -14.29
C PHE A 387 5.15 -0.53 -15.00
N PHE A 388 5.10 -0.52 -16.33
CA PHE A 388 6.13 0.09 -17.17
C PHE A 388 5.52 1.30 -17.89
N PRO A 389 6.03 2.52 -17.67
CA PRO A 389 5.66 3.67 -18.50
C PRO A 389 5.98 3.44 -19.97
N SER A 390 5.22 4.08 -20.86
CA SER A 390 5.46 3.99 -22.31
C SER A 390 6.78 4.61 -22.77
N THR A 391 7.51 5.26 -21.86
CA THR A 391 8.89 5.75 -22.06
C THR A 391 9.94 4.67 -21.87
N ASN A 392 9.58 3.51 -21.28
CA ASN A 392 10.49 2.38 -21.13
C ASN A 392 10.80 1.80 -22.51
N ASP A 393 12.05 1.91 -22.95
CA ASP A 393 12.57 1.36 -24.21
C ASP A 393 13.34 0.03 -24.03
N GLU A 394 13.41 -0.48 -22.78
CA GLU A 394 14.06 -1.73 -22.40
C GLU A 394 13.11 -2.71 -21.65
N PRO A 395 11.92 -3.03 -22.19
CA PRO A 395 10.92 -3.82 -21.47
C PRO A 395 11.36 -5.26 -21.17
N LEU A 396 12.19 -5.90 -22.04
CA LEU A 396 12.74 -7.22 -21.75
C LEU A 396 13.75 -7.16 -20.59
N ALA A 397 14.63 -6.16 -20.55
CA ALA A 397 15.56 -5.99 -19.44
C ALA A 397 14.80 -5.72 -18.12
N SER A 398 13.71 -4.98 -18.18
CA SER A 398 12.81 -4.73 -17.05
C SER A 398 12.11 -6.01 -16.58
N MET A 399 11.66 -6.88 -17.49
CA MET A 399 11.09 -8.18 -17.12
C MET A 399 12.14 -9.11 -16.50
N LEU A 400 13.36 -9.14 -17.03
CA LEU A 400 14.47 -9.91 -16.44
C LEU A 400 14.83 -9.40 -15.04
N TYR A 401 14.75 -8.09 -14.80
CA TYR A 401 14.91 -7.53 -13.46
C TYR A 401 13.85 -8.08 -12.49
N LEU A 402 12.58 -8.09 -12.90
CA LEU A 402 11.50 -8.63 -12.07
C LEU A 402 11.67 -10.14 -11.82
N ASP A 403 12.16 -10.89 -12.82
CA ASP A 403 12.47 -12.31 -12.67
C ASP A 403 13.61 -12.54 -11.68
N TRP A 404 14.70 -11.78 -11.84
CA TRP A 404 15.89 -11.87 -10.99
C TRP A 404 15.58 -11.61 -9.52
N ILE A 405 14.83 -10.54 -9.21
CA ILE A 405 14.42 -10.23 -7.82
C ILE A 405 13.32 -11.17 -7.29
N SER A 406 12.76 -12.03 -8.13
CA SER A 406 11.77 -13.05 -7.77
C SER A 406 12.40 -14.43 -7.56
N ASP A 407 13.70 -14.60 -7.85
CA ASP A 407 14.43 -15.81 -7.49
C ASP A 407 14.46 -15.98 -5.97
N PRO A 408 14.05 -17.14 -5.43
CA PRO A 408 14.03 -17.38 -3.99
C PRO A 408 15.35 -17.09 -3.28
N GLU A 409 16.50 -17.35 -3.92
CA GLU A 409 17.82 -17.07 -3.34
C GLU A 409 18.08 -15.56 -3.24
N HIS A 410 17.65 -14.79 -4.26
CA HIS A 410 17.79 -13.34 -4.26
C HIS A 410 16.81 -12.67 -3.29
N ILE A 411 15.55 -13.11 -3.22
CA ILE A 411 14.60 -12.66 -2.21
C ILE A 411 15.19 -12.87 -0.81
N GLU A 412 15.69 -14.08 -0.54
CA GLU A 412 16.26 -14.42 0.77
C GLU A 412 17.44 -13.51 1.11
N TYR A 413 18.40 -13.31 0.19
CA TYR A 413 19.53 -12.42 0.44
C TYR A 413 19.08 -10.97 0.69
N LEU A 414 18.20 -10.45 -0.15
CA LEU A 414 17.68 -9.08 0.00
C LEU A 414 16.96 -8.86 1.35
N GLN A 415 16.39 -9.90 1.93
CA GLN A 415 15.66 -9.83 3.20
C GLN A 415 16.49 -10.13 4.44
N LYS A 416 17.66 -10.74 4.30
CA LYS A 416 18.53 -11.06 5.45
C LYS A 416 19.93 -10.43 5.38
N GLY A 417 20.48 -10.14 4.18
CA GLY A 417 21.83 -9.64 3.99
C GLY A 417 22.92 -10.63 4.42
N ASP A 418 24.03 -10.13 4.98
CA ASP A 418 25.22 -10.89 5.36
C ASP A 418 25.19 -11.39 6.81
N GLU A 419 25.56 -12.66 7.02
CA GLU A 419 25.68 -13.26 8.35
C GLU A 419 26.74 -12.52 9.19
N GLY A 420 26.39 -12.21 10.42
CA GLY A 420 27.23 -11.46 11.37
C GLY A 420 27.23 -9.95 11.13
N VAL A 421 26.55 -9.44 10.09
CA VAL A 421 26.38 -8.01 9.79
C VAL A 421 24.93 -7.58 9.97
N THR A 422 24.01 -8.30 9.37
CA THR A 422 22.57 -8.00 9.36
C THR A 422 21.75 -9.10 10.02
N HIS A 423 22.29 -10.31 10.12
CA HIS A 423 21.62 -11.44 10.77
C HIS A 423 22.61 -12.41 11.43
N ASN A 424 22.09 -13.23 12.32
CA ASN A 424 22.72 -14.42 12.85
C ASN A 424 21.90 -15.65 12.49
N VAL A 425 22.56 -16.81 12.43
CA VAL A 425 21.87 -18.11 12.37
C VAL A 425 21.82 -18.70 13.78
N LEU A 426 20.61 -18.93 14.29
CA LEU A 426 20.38 -19.52 15.61
C LEU A 426 20.65 -21.03 15.61
N PRO A 427 20.85 -21.66 16.80
CA PRO A 427 21.14 -23.10 16.87
C PRO A 427 20.09 -24.04 16.29
N ASP A 428 18.84 -23.60 16.19
CA ASP A 428 17.73 -24.31 15.54
C ASP A 428 17.61 -24.03 14.03
N GLY A 429 18.48 -23.17 13.51
CA GLY A 429 18.53 -22.78 12.11
C GLY A 429 17.73 -21.51 11.78
N ALA A 430 17.00 -20.93 12.74
CA ALA A 430 16.26 -19.68 12.50
C ALA A 430 17.21 -18.52 12.16
N ILE A 431 16.77 -17.65 11.27
CA ILE A 431 17.45 -16.39 10.95
C ILE A 431 16.99 -15.32 11.93
N GLU A 432 17.91 -14.79 12.71
CA GLU A 432 17.68 -13.67 13.62
C GLU A 432 18.22 -12.38 12.99
N ILE A 433 17.34 -11.45 12.67
CA ILE A 433 17.76 -10.12 12.19
C ILE A 433 18.32 -9.33 13.36
N ILE A 434 19.51 -8.76 13.17
CA ILE A 434 20.22 -7.95 14.17
C ILE A 434 20.33 -6.51 13.72
N ALA A 435 20.60 -5.60 14.66
CA ALA A 435 20.83 -4.20 14.34
C ALA A 435 22.08 -4.06 13.44
N ALA A 436 21.92 -3.39 12.32
CA ALA A 436 22.97 -3.09 11.37
C ALA A 436 23.33 -1.60 11.40
N GLU A 437 24.48 -1.24 10.82
CA GLU A 437 24.95 0.14 10.75
C GLU A 437 25.25 0.55 9.30
N GLY A 438 25.12 1.85 9.02
CA GLY A 438 25.49 2.44 7.74
C GLY A 438 24.68 1.90 6.57
N ASP A 439 25.36 1.50 5.51
CA ASP A 439 24.79 0.96 4.27
C ASP A 439 24.21 -0.46 4.40
N ALA A 440 24.48 -1.14 5.51
CA ALA A 440 23.88 -2.44 5.81
C ALA A 440 22.49 -2.33 6.45
N ILE A 441 22.05 -1.13 6.88
CA ILE A 441 20.68 -0.93 7.38
C ILE A 441 19.68 -1.19 6.25
N MET A 442 18.67 -1.99 6.51
CA MET A 442 17.58 -2.23 5.56
C MET A 442 16.83 -0.93 5.27
N ASN A 443 16.48 -0.69 4.00
CA ASN A 443 15.70 0.49 3.62
C ASN A 443 14.28 0.47 4.20
N SER A 444 13.71 -0.70 4.35
CA SER A 444 12.38 -0.93 4.93
C SER A 444 12.36 -2.23 5.72
N GLY A 445 11.34 -2.44 6.54
CA GLY A 445 11.16 -3.72 7.22
C GLY A 445 11.17 -4.87 6.21
N GLN A 446 12.09 -5.83 6.39
CA GLN A 446 12.31 -6.96 5.48
C GLN A 446 12.70 -6.55 4.05
N ASN A 447 13.20 -5.33 3.88
CA ASN A 447 13.64 -4.76 2.59
C ASN A 447 12.61 -4.88 1.46
N ILE A 448 11.33 -4.78 1.81
CA ILE A 448 10.23 -4.96 0.85
C ILE A 448 10.27 -3.97 -0.31
N ASP A 449 11.00 -2.88 -0.20
CA ASP A 449 11.10 -1.88 -1.27
C ASP A 449 12.09 -2.28 -2.38
N TYR A 450 12.95 -3.28 -2.13
CA TYR A 450 13.76 -3.92 -3.18
C TYR A 450 13.12 -5.21 -3.68
N THR A 451 12.45 -5.97 -2.81
CA THR A 451 11.68 -7.15 -3.23
C THR A 451 10.27 -6.73 -3.65
N ILE A 452 10.16 -5.88 -4.70
CA ILE A 452 8.86 -5.30 -5.10
C ILE A 452 7.83 -6.35 -5.52
N THR A 453 8.26 -7.53 -5.96
CA THR A 453 7.40 -8.68 -6.25
C THR A 453 7.00 -9.47 -5.01
N CYS A 454 7.64 -9.22 -3.84
CA CYS A 454 7.40 -9.91 -2.57
C CYS A 454 7.24 -8.92 -1.42
N ASN A 455 6.05 -8.75 -0.88
CA ASN A 455 5.80 -7.87 0.27
C ASN A 455 5.62 -8.69 1.54
N GLY A 456 6.64 -8.74 2.36
CA GLY A 456 6.73 -9.49 3.61
C GLY A 456 7.84 -10.52 3.59
N LEU A 457 8.14 -11.11 4.76
CA LEU A 457 9.21 -12.08 4.89
C LEU A 457 8.91 -13.36 4.10
N HIS A 458 9.83 -13.72 3.24
CA HIS A 458 9.82 -14.98 2.50
C HIS A 458 11.26 -15.41 2.22
N PHE A 459 11.68 -16.51 2.82
CA PHE A 459 12.95 -17.16 2.49
C PHE A 459 12.71 -18.28 1.48
N SER A 460 13.76 -18.81 0.94
CA SER A 460 13.73 -19.90 -0.06
C SER A 460 13.04 -21.19 0.43
N ASP A 461 12.87 -21.34 1.74
CA ASP A 461 12.21 -22.46 2.40
C ASP A 461 11.11 -21.97 3.34
N ASP A 462 9.87 -22.44 3.15
CA ASP A 462 8.70 -22.05 3.95
C ASP A 462 8.85 -22.40 5.44
N ALA A 463 9.54 -23.50 5.75
CA ALA A 463 9.78 -23.88 7.14
C ALA A 463 10.80 -22.94 7.79
N LEU A 464 11.84 -22.55 7.06
CA LEU A 464 12.81 -21.53 7.50
C LEU A 464 12.12 -20.17 7.68
N THR A 465 11.27 -19.77 6.74
CA THR A 465 10.46 -18.55 6.83
C THR A 465 9.62 -18.53 8.09
N SER A 466 8.89 -19.61 8.34
CA SER A 466 8.02 -19.73 9.52
C SER A 466 8.81 -19.73 10.83
N LEU A 467 9.95 -20.41 10.86
CA LEU A 467 10.85 -20.48 12.01
C LEU A 467 11.46 -19.11 12.34
N SER A 468 11.83 -18.36 11.29
CA SER A 468 12.54 -17.08 11.43
C SER A 468 11.61 -15.88 11.65
N MET A 469 10.31 -16.00 11.37
CA MET A 469 9.37 -14.89 11.41
C MET A 469 9.38 -14.14 12.75
N ALA A 470 9.41 -14.86 13.88
CA ALA A 470 9.44 -14.25 15.20
C ALA A 470 10.76 -13.49 15.47
N HIS A 471 11.83 -13.84 14.78
CA HIS A 471 13.17 -13.26 14.93
C HIS A 471 13.47 -12.19 13.85
N SER A 472 12.49 -11.79 13.06
CA SER A 472 12.69 -10.82 11.96
C SER A 472 12.73 -9.36 12.41
N TYR A 473 12.62 -9.08 13.71
CA TYR A 473 12.65 -7.73 14.28
C TYR A 473 13.73 -7.60 15.33
N ALA A 474 14.82 -6.91 15.03
CA ALA A 474 15.94 -6.69 15.94
C ALA A 474 15.50 -5.95 17.22
N GLY A 475 16.09 -6.32 18.37
CA GLY A 475 15.86 -5.62 19.65
C GLY A 475 14.51 -5.88 20.33
N VAL A 476 13.68 -6.76 19.78
CA VAL A 476 12.32 -7.09 20.28
C VAL A 476 12.28 -8.54 20.77
N ASP A 477 11.46 -8.81 21.79
CA ASP A 477 11.22 -10.17 22.26
C ASP A 477 10.47 -10.99 21.19
N PRO A 478 11.05 -12.08 20.67
CA PRO A 478 10.41 -12.89 19.66
C PRO A 478 9.04 -13.45 20.06
N ALA A 479 8.79 -13.66 21.37
CA ALA A 479 7.49 -14.14 21.84
C ALA A 479 6.37 -13.10 21.68
N ASP A 480 6.67 -11.80 21.78
CA ASP A 480 5.70 -10.73 21.53
C ASP A 480 5.36 -10.65 20.03
N VAL A 481 6.37 -10.79 19.16
CA VAL A 481 6.20 -10.85 17.70
C VAL A 481 5.36 -12.06 17.29
N GLU A 482 5.71 -13.26 17.79
CA GLU A 482 4.99 -14.50 17.50
C GLU A 482 3.51 -14.41 17.93
N THR A 483 3.25 -13.82 19.10
CA THR A 483 1.89 -13.64 19.62
C THR A 483 1.08 -12.72 18.71
N ALA A 484 1.63 -11.58 18.30
CA ALA A 484 0.97 -10.65 17.41
C ALA A 484 0.73 -11.27 16.02
N LEU A 485 1.74 -11.96 15.47
CA LEU A 485 1.61 -12.67 14.20
C LEU A 485 0.49 -13.71 14.23
N LYS A 486 0.49 -14.62 15.21
CA LYS A 486 -0.56 -15.65 15.36
C LYS A 486 -1.95 -15.02 15.46
N LEU A 487 -2.07 -13.94 16.22
CA LEU A 487 -3.35 -13.25 16.37
C LEU A 487 -3.80 -12.60 15.04
N SER A 488 -2.88 -12.01 14.30
CA SER A 488 -3.16 -11.39 13.00
C SER A 488 -3.66 -12.40 11.96
N MET A 489 -3.32 -13.68 12.12
CA MET A 489 -3.72 -14.78 11.21
C MET A 489 -5.13 -15.32 11.49
N THR A 490 -5.79 -14.90 12.58
CA THR A 490 -7.14 -15.39 12.92
C THR A 490 -8.22 -14.60 12.20
N ASN A 491 -9.29 -15.30 11.78
CA ASN A 491 -10.50 -14.70 11.21
C ASN A 491 -10.23 -13.64 10.10
N PRO A 492 -9.44 -13.94 9.07
CA PRO A 492 -9.20 -12.99 8.00
C PRO A 492 -10.45 -12.80 7.15
N ARG A 493 -10.69 -11.56 6.72
CA ARG A 493 -11.61 -11.23 5.65
C ARG A 493 -10.82 -10.76 4.45
N TYR A 494 -10.94 -11.47 3.34
CA TYR A 494 -10.24 -11.16 2.11
C TYR A 494 -11.11 -10.34 1.17
N GLU A 495 -10.51 -9.38 0.49
CA GLU A 495 -11.07 -8.78 -0.70
C GLU A 495 -11.12 -9.82 -1.82
N LYS A 496 -12.21 -9.80 -2.57
CA LYS A 496 -12.37 -10.65 -3.75
C LYS A 496 -12.02 -9.85 -5.00
N ASN A 497 -11.41 -10.51 -5.97
CA ASN A 497 -11.15 -9.89 -7.26
C ASN A 497 -12.46 -9.74 -8.05
N VAL A 498 -12.92 -8.52 -8.23
CA VAL A 498 -14.11 -8.19 -9.02
C VAL A 498 -13.66 -7.77 -10.41
N LYS A 499 -13.88 -8.63 -11.39
CA LYS A 499 -13.53 -8.36 -12.78
C LYS A 499 -14.68 -7.63 -13.49
N VAL A 500 -14.51 -6.34 -13.67
CA VAL A 500 -15.43 -5.44 -14.37
C VAL A 500 -14.65 -4.50 -15.29
N ALA A 501 -15.33 -3.78 -16.16
CA ALA A 501 -14.69 -2.72 -16.94
C ALA A 501 -14.12 -1.62 -16.04
N PRO A 502 -13.08 -0.91 -16.47
CA PRO A 502 -12.55 0.25 -15.77
C PRO A 502 -13.64 1.23 -15.35
N ILE A 503 -13.50 1.81 -14.16
CA ILE A 503 -14.44 2.76 -13.57
C ILE A 503 -13.95 4.19 -13.86
N ALA A 504 -14.47 4.81 -14.90
CA ALA A 504 -14.02 6.14 -15.32
C ALA A 504 -14.24 7.22 -14.24
N ALA A 505 -15.22 7.05 -13.37
CA ALA A 505 -15.45 7.96 -12.25
C ALA A 505 -14.35 7.93 -11.18
N GLU A 506 -13.47 6.92 -11.19
CA GLU A 506 -12.31 6.85 -10.29
C GLU A 506 -11.10 7.61 -10.84
N ASP A 507 -11.10 7.92 -12.13
CA ASP A 507 -9.96 8.55 -12.79
C ASP A 507 -9.64 9.93 -12.16
N GLY A 508 -8.41 10.05 -11.64
CA GLY A 508 -7.91 11.29 -11.05
C GLY A 508 -8.62 11.74 -9.76
N MET A 509 -9.52 10.92 -9.19
CA MET A 509 -10.30 11.30 -8.00
C MET A 509 -9.64 10.93 -6.67
N GLY A 510 -8.59 10.08 -6.68
CA GLY A 510 -8.00 9.52 -5.47
C GLY A 510 -7.63 10.56 -4.42
N GLU A 511 -6.80 11.53 -4.75
CA GLU A 511 -6.35 12.58 -3.81
C GLU A 511 -7.48 13.51 -3.37
N ALA A 512 -8.33 13.93 -4.30
CA ALA A 512 -9.43 14.85 -4.00
C ALA A 512 -10.44 14.21 -3.04
N LEU A 513 -10.78 12.94 -3.24
CA LEU A 513 -11.70 12.20 -2.37
C LEU A 513 -11.05 11.82 -1.04
N SER A 514 -9.75 11.46 -1.02
CA SER A 514 -9.02 11.15 0.21
C SER A 514 -9.04 12.33 1.19
N SER A 515 -8.74 13.53 0.71
CA SER A 515 -8.81 14.74 1.54
C SER A 515 -10.21 15.01 2.09
N LYS A 516 -11.25 14.79 1.28
CA LYS A 516 -12.64 14.96 1.74
C LYS A 516 -13.07 13.86 2.70
N ARG A 517 -12.66 12.63 2.48
CA ARG A 517 -12.87 11.52 3.42
C ARG A 517 -12.32 11.86 4.80
N ASP A 518 -11.08 12.32 4.86
CA ASP A 518 -10.44 12.68 6.13
C ASP A 518 -11.20 13.81 6.83
N ILE A 519 -11.71 14.80 6.08
CA ILE A 519 -12.59 15.84 6.63
C ILE A 519 -13.87 15.24 7.23
N VAL A 520 -14.49 14.24 6.59
CA VAL A 520 -15.69 13.58 7.15
C VAL A 520 -15.34 12.92 8.49
N TYR A 521 -14.28 12.14 8.54
CA TYR A 521 -13.85 11.44 9.75
C TYR A 521 -13.49 12.42 10.87
N ASP A 522 -12.63 13.38 10.60
CA ASP A 522 -12.10 14.29 11.59
C ASP A 522 -13.17 15.22 12.17
N THR A 523 -14.00 15.80 11.31
CA THR A 523 -15.05 16.73 11.76
C THR A 523 -16.17 16.02 12.52
N ALA A 524 -16.58 14.83 12.07
CA ALA A 524 -17.60 14.05 12.75
C ALA A 524 -17.10 13.52 14.10
N LEU A 525 -15.86 13.02 14.16
CA LEU A 525 -15.25 12.55 15.39
C LEU A 525 -15.12 13.68 16.42
N ALA A 526 -14.66 14.85 16.00
CA ALA A 526 -14.43 16.01 16.89
C ALA A 526 -15.70 16.80 17.23
N ALA A 527 -16.84 16.53 16.60
CA ALA A 527 -18.10 17.22 16.88
C ALA A 527 -18.56 16.99 18.32
N SER A 528 -19.39 17.92 18.86
CA SER A 528 -20.13 17.60 20.08
C SER A 528 -21.11 16.44 19.82
N THR A 529 -21.41 15.66 20.85
CA THR A 529 -22.29 14.49 20.72
C THR A 529 -23.65 14.85 20.08
N ASP A 530 -24.21 16.00 20.44
CA ASP A 530 -25.50 16.46 19.89
C ASP A 530 -25.40 16.91 18.42
N ALA A 531 -24.24 17.32 17.97
CA ALA A 531 -24.00 17.79 16.60
C ALA A 531 -23.51 16.67 15.65
N PHE A 532 -23.21 15.49 16.16
CA PHE A 532 -22.60 14.41 15.38
C PHE A 532 -23.37 14.11 14.09
N ASP A 533 -24.68 13.85 14.19
CA ASP A 533 -25.48 13.47 13.01
C ASP A 533 -25.50 14.55 11.94
N SER A 534 -25.72 15.80 12.33
CA SER A 534 -25.75 16.92 11.37
C SER A 534 -24.37 17.17 10.74
N THR A 535 -23.29 16.97 11.50
CA THR A 535 -21.91 17.12 10.99
C THR A 535 -21.59 16.01 10.00
N TRP A 536 -21.86 14.76 10.38
CA TRP A 536 -21.69 13.61 9.49
C TRP A 536 -22.48 13.77 8.19
N ASP A 537 -23.79 14.02 8.30
CA ASP A 537 -24.69 14.09 7.13
C ASP A 537 -24.29 15.22 6.18
N THR A 538 -23.78 16.33 6.69
CA THR A 538 -23.27 17.44 5.86
C THR A 538 -21.98 17.07 5.16
N ALA A 539 -21.02 16.50 5.88
CA ALA A 539 -19.71 16.18 5.35
C ALA A 539 -19.76 15.02 4.35
N ILE A 540 -20.54 13.96 4.63
CA ILE A 540 -20.72 12.84 3.71
C ILE A 540 -21.45 13.26 2.42
N ALA A 541 -22.42 14.19 2.51
CA ALA A 541 -23.09 14.74 1.33
C ALA A 541 -22.10 15.53 0.43
N ASP A 542 -21.18 16.28 1.02
CA ASP A 542 -20.12 16.96 0.28
C ASP A 542 -19.16 15.96 -0.39
N TYR A 543 -18.73 14.91 0.33
CA TYR A 543 -17.91 13.82 -0.22
C TYR A 543 -18.59 13.15 -1.41
N LEU A 544 -19.85 12.73 -1.24
CA LEU A 544 -20.61 12.05 -2.30
C LEU A 544 -20.80 12.94 -3.54
N SER A 545 -21.18 14.21 -3.33
CA SER A 545 -21.38 15.17 -4.43
C SER A 545 -20.07 15.55 -5.14
N SER A 546 -18.94 15.32 -4.52
CA SER A 546 -17.60 15.63 -5.08
C SER A 546 -17.01 14.51 -5.94
N GLY A 547 -17.73 13.42 -6.16
CA GLY A 547 -17.32 12.29 -6.98
C GLY A 547 -17.67 10.93 -6.39
N GLY A 548 -17.77 10.79 -5.07
CA GLY A 548 -18.06 9.50 -4.43
C GLY A 548 -19.34 8.84 -4.93
N GLN A 549 -20.42 9.62 -5.16
CA GLN A 549 -21.66 9.07 -5.71
C GLN A 549 -21.51 8.57 -7.15
N ALA A 550 -20.74 9.29 -7.98
CA ALA A 550 -20.49 8.87 -9.36
C ALA A 550 -19.75 7.52 -9.42
N ILE A 551 -18.78 7.32 -8.52
CA ILE A 551 -18.07 6.04 -8.39
C ILE A 551 -19.03 4.92 -7.99
N ILE A 552 -19.85 5.13 -6.96
CA ILE A 552 -20.87 4.16 -6.50
C ILE A 552 -21.83 3.77 -7.64
N ASP A 553 -22.33 4.75 -8.38
CA ASP A 553 -23.28 4.53 -9.47
C ASP A 553 -22.63 3.76 -10.63
N GLU A 554 -21.39 4.09 -10.99
CA GLU A 554 -20.66 3.42 -12.05
C GLU A 554 -20.22 2.01 -11.65
N ARG A 555 -19.69 1.80 -10.44
CA ARG A 555 -19.39 0.45 -9.92
C ARG A 555 -20.63 -0.43 -9.88
N THR A 556 -21.77 0.12 -9.50
CA THR A 556 -23.05 -0.60 -9.53
C THR A 556 -23.38 -1.05 -10.96
N SER A 557 -23.26 -0.13 -11.92
CA SER A 557 -23.55 -0.40 -13.34
C SER A 557 -22.57 -1.41 -13.94
N ALA A 558 -21.28 -1.30 -13.60
CA ALA A 558 -20.23 -2.22 -14.05
C ALA A 558 -20.43 -3.63 -13.49
N TRP A 559 -20.78 -3.75 -12.21
CA TRP A 559 -21.15 -5.03 -11.60
C TRP A 559 -22.33 -5.66 -12.33
N GLU A 560 -23.43 -4.91 -12.53
CA GLU A 560 -24.63 -5.40 -13.20
C GLU A 560 -24.40 -5.80 -14.65
N ALA A 561 -23.48 -5.16 -15.34
CA ALA A 561 -23.12 -5.50 -16.71
C ALA A 561 -22.47 -6.89 -16.81
N VAL A 562 -21.67 -7.30 -15.81
CA VAL A 562 -20.93 -8.57 -15.81
C VAL A 562 -21.71 -9.67 -15.07
N TYR A 563 -22.21 -9.36 -13.87
CA TYR A 563 -22.80 -10.33 -12.94
C TYR A 563 -24.33 -10.28 -12.88
N GLY A 564 -24.97 -9.36 -13.61
CA GLY A 564 -26.43 -9.18 -13.62
C GLY A 564 -26.96 -8.81 -12.24
N SER A 565 -28.03 -9.50 -11.83
CA SER A 565 -28.64 -9.29 -10.51
C SER A 565 -28.02 -10.13 -9.40
N SER A 566 -26.87 -10.77 -9.63
CA SER A 566 -26.18 -11.54 -8.58
C SER A 566 -25.62 -10.59 -7.54
N GLU A 567 -25.81 -10.96 -6.26
CA GLU A 567 -25.23 -10.27 -5.12
C GLU A 567 -23.89 -10.90 -4.68
N SER A 568 -23.49 -12.03 -5.30
CA SER A 568 -22.26 -12.75 -4.99
C SER A 568 -21.47 -13.04 -6.26
N LEU A 569 -20.14 -13.07 -6.13
CA LEU A 569 -19.25 -13.53 -7.19
C LEU A 569 -19.45 -15.03 -7.46
N PRO A 570 -19.20 -15.50 -8.68
CA PRO A 570 -19.13 -16.93 -8.97
C PRO A 570 -18.09 -17.64 -8.08
N GLU A 571 -18.37 -18.90 -7.70
CA GLU A 571 -17.41 -19.75 -6.99
C GLU A 571 -16.25 -20.16 -7.90
#